data_3055f7b2dd29f2f1dc1d540c3b5b0381
#
_entry.id   3055f7b2dd29f2f1dc1d540c3b5b0381
#
_cell.length_a   1.000
_cell.length_b   1.000
_cell.length_c   1.000
_cell.angle_alpha   90.00
_cell.angle_beta   90.00
_cell.angle_gamma   90.00
#
_symmetry.space_group_name_H-M   'P 1'
#
loop_
_entity.id
_entity.type
_entity.pdbx_description
1 polymer ?
#
loop_
_entity_poly.entity_id
_entity_poly.type
_entity_poly.pdbx_seq_one_letter_code
_entity_poly.pdbx_strand_id
1 'polypeptide(L)'
;AGTGQENHRLPWTGEDSYGALVRKYHPNVQIMRVGTNHHDGHAYSAFYNSGFETAAALIVDGSGSIFKFRFSERDEDSIDAFETESIYKCSYDEIKPVYKIGANNGIPTIESPNSEVGGSVTTVKAYEAVSEYLGFGFIEAGKTMGLAPYGRPDKNIPNLFYEDSGKGDKNVLIPHYPAGAFIDEKTISYLRRPEGFQNWHRDASKVTDAAKNLAWKVQQETQERVGDLIEKAVDMTGEENIVISGGYGLNCVANYYF
;
A
#
# COMPACT_ATOMS: atom_id res chain seq x y z
N ALA A 1 6.79 7.05 2.45
CA ALA A 1 8.13 7.62 2.61
C ALA A 1 8.21 9.13 2.29
N GLY A 2 7.09 9.79 2.04
CA GLY A 2 7.05 11.20 1.66
C GLY A 2 7.34 12.22 2.76
N THR A 3 7.54 11.82 3.98
CA THR A 3 7.83 12.76 5.09
C THR A 3 9.32 13.08 5.24
N GLY A 4 10.17 12.51 4.41
CA GLY A 4 11.62 12.56 4.59
C GLY A 4 12.37 13.68 3.88
N GLN A 5 11.73 14.78 3.47
CA GLN A 5 12.48 15.87 2.81
C GLN A 5 13.59 16.48 3.68
N GLU A 6 13.46 16.41 4.99
CA GLU A 6 14.48 16.96 5.89
C GLU A 6 15.67 16.01 6.15
N ASN A 7 15.48 14.71 5.98
CA ASN A 7 16.50 13.71 6.32
C ASN A 7 17.52 13.42 5.21
N HIS A 8 17.31 13.97 4.01
CA HIS A 8 18.19 13.71 2.85
C HIS A 8 19.11 14.87 2.50
N ARG A 9 19.23 15.87 3.36
CA ARG A 9 20.18 16.96 3.17
C ARG A 9 21.58 16.50 3.52
N LEU A 10 22.50 16.66 2.60
CA LEU A 10 23.91 16.51 2.90
C LEU A 10 24.34 17.69 3.80
N PRO A 11 24.93 17.44 4.97
CA PRO A 11 25.21 18.48 5.98
C PRO A 11 26.06 19.65 5.46
N TRP A 12 26.79 19.45 4.40
CA TRP A 12 27.73 20.43 3.84
C TRP A 12 27.24 21.14 2.58
N THR A 13 26.14 20.72 1.98
CA THR A 13 25.65 21.31 0.71
C THR A 13 24.34 22.08 0.86
N GLY A 14 23.57 21.80 1.90
CA GLY A 14 22.20 22.31 2.03
C GLY A 14 21.21 21.77 0.98
N GLU A 15 21.65 20.85 0.14
CA GLU A 15 20.86 20.15 -0.88
C GLU A 15 20.46 18.76 -0.41
N ASP A 16 19.40 18.19 -1.03
CA ASP A 16 19.09 16.78 -0.81
C ASP A 16 20.18 15.89 -1.45
N SER A 17 20.34 14.69 -0.92
CA SER A 17 21.38 13.74 -1.32
C SER A 17 21.30 13.39 -2.80
N TYR A 18 20.11 13.28 -3.34
CA TYR A 18 19.87 12.91 -4.75
C TYR A 18 20.23 14.07 -5.67
N GLY A 19 19.81 15.28 -5.34
CA GLY A 19 20.18 16.48 -6.10
C GLY A 19 21.69 16.69 -6.16
N ALA A 20 22.37 16.53 -5.03
CA ALA A 20 23.83 16.63 -4.96
C ALA A 20 24.51 15.52 -5.79
N LEU A 21 24.03 14.27 -5.72
CA LEU A 21 24.55 13.17 -6.50
C LEU A 21 24.37 13.39 -8.01
N VAL A 22 23.20 13.82 -8.44
CA VAL A 22 22.92 14.11 -9.84
C VAL A 22 23.84 15.21 -10.37
N ARG A 23 24.02 16.31 -9.65
CA ARG A 23 24.92 17.41 -10.06
C ARG A 23 26.39 17.02 -10.07
N LYS A 24 26.80 16.07 -9.25
CA LYS A 24 28.16 15.54 -9.29
C LYS A 24 28.52 14.94 -10.66
N TYR A 25 27.57 14.26 -11.31
CA TYR A 25 27.79 13.60 -12.59
C TYR A 25 27.26 14.42 -13.78
N HIS A 26 26.28 15.28 -13.53
CA HIS A 26 25.60 16.11 -14.53
C HIS A 26 25.45 17.55 -14.01
N PRO A 27 26.56 18.33 -13.92
CA PRO A 27 26.57 19.63 -13.25
C PRO A 27 25.61 20.68 -13.86
N ASN A 28 25.30 20.54 -15.14
CA ASN A 28 24.42 21.47 -15.87
C ASN A 28 22.98 21.00 -15.99
N VAL A 29 22.60 19.89 -15.35
CA VAL A 29 21.23 19.38 -15.44
C VAL A 29 20.29 20.25 -14.64
N GLN A 30 19.14 20.54 -15.21
CA GLN A 30 18.04 21.16 -14.51
C GLN A 30 17.33 20.08 -13.67
N ILE A 31 17.31 20.26 -12.34
CA ILE A 31 16.58 19.38 -11.44
C ILE A 31 15.22 20.00 -11.18
N MET A 32 14.17 19.35 -11.67
CA MET A 32 12.79 19.71 -11.37
C MET A 32 12.32 18.84 -10.21
N ARG A 33 11.93 19.47 -9.10
CA ARG A 33 11.36 18.77 -7.95
C ARG A 33 9.85 18.68 -8.16
N VAL A 34 9.37 17.48 -8.40
CA VAL A 34 7.94 17.20 -8.57
C VAL A 34 7.33 16.98 -7.18
N GLY A 35 7.32 18.01 -6.37
CA GLY A 35 6.66 18.22 -5.10
C GLY A 35 6.19 16.99 -4.29
N THR A 36 4.92 16.99 -3.95
CA THR A 36 4.26 16.10 -3.00
C THR A 36 3.46 14.98 -3.69
N ASN A 37 3.78 14.62 -4.92
CA ASN A 37 2.98 13.71 -5.75
C ASN A 37 3.64 12.33 -5.86
N HIS A 38 3.65 11.58 -4.76
CA HIS A 38 4.27 10.27 -4.70
C HIS A 38 3.62 9.28 -5.69
N HIS A 39 2.29 9.20 -5.68
CA HIS A 39 1.57 8.32 -6.59
C HIS A 39 1.65 8.76 -8.06
N ASP A 40 1.74 10.06 -8.33
CA ASP A 40 1.99 10.54 -9.70
C ASP A 40 3.35 10.05 -10.20
N GLY A 41 4.38 10.07 -9.35
CA GLY A 41 5.70 9.51 -9.67
C GLY A 41 5.65 8.02 -10.02
N HIS A 42 4.87 7.24 -9.27
CA HIS A 42 4.62 5.82 -9.57
C HIS A 42 3.90 5.64 -10.91
N ALA A 43 2.85 6.43 -11.17
CA ALA A 43 2.08 6.37 -12.41
C ALA A 43 2.95 6.72 -13.63
N TYR A 44 3.72 7.80 -13.56
CA TYR A 44 4.66 8.19 -14.62
C TYR A 44 5.70 7.11 -14.89
N SER A 45 6.33 6.59 -13.83
CA SER A 45 7.34 5.55 -13.96
C SER A 45 6.78 4.28 -14.58
N ALA A 46 5.61 3.82 -14.14
CA ALA A 46 5.00 2.62 -14.67
C ALA A 46 4.56 2.79 -16.12
N PHE A 47 3.86 3.88 -16.44
CA PHE A 47 3.30 4.11 -17.76
C PHE A 47 4.39 4.32 -18.82
N TYR A 48 5.33 5.25 -18.61
CA TYR A 48 6.36 5.54 -19.60
C TYR A 48 7.35 4.41 -19.85
N ASN A 49 7.47 3.46 -18.93
CA ASN A 49 8.27 2.25 -19.13
C ASN A 49 7.47 1.06 -19.70
N SER A 50 6.14 1.18 -19.83
CA SER A 50 5.30 0.06 -20.29
C SER A 50 5.37 -0.17 -21.80
N GLY A 51 5.61 0.89 -22.58
CA GLY A 51 5.53 0.89 -24.03
C GLY A 51 4.09 0.96 -24.59
N PHE A 52 3.07 1.13 -23.73
CA PHE A 52 1.69 1.33 -24.17
C PHE A 52 1.46 2.78 -24.60
N GLU A 53 0.61 2.99 -25.59
CA GLU A 53 0.18 4.35 -26.01
C GLU A 53 -0.82 4.94 -25.00
N THR A 54 -1.70 4.09 -24.48
CA THR A 54 -2.64 4.43 -23.38
C THR A 54 -2.73 3.26 -22.40
N ALA A 55 -3.00 3.57 -21.13
CA ALA A 55 -3.20 2.56 -20.08
C ALA A 55 -3.94 3.15 -18.88
N ALA A 56 -4.53 2.28 -18.06
CA ALA A 56 -4.82 2.61 -16.68
C ALA A 56 -3.61 2.27 -15.80
N ALA A 57 -3.18 3.21 -14.96
CA ALA A 57 -2.17 2.94 -13.95
C ALA A 57 -2.84 2.76 -12.58
N LEU A 58 -2.69 1.58 -12.01
CA LEU A 58 -3.12 1.26 -10.65
C LEU A 58 -1.91 1.35 -9.71
N ILE A 59 -1.99 2.26 -8.75
CA ILE A 59 -0.97 2.43 -7.72
C ILE A 59 -1.50 1.89 -6.41
N VAL A 60 -0.80 0.92 -5.83
CA VAL A 60 -1.14 0.30 -4.54
C VAL A 60 0.08 0.39 -3.64
N ASP A 61 0.03 1.32 -2.68
CA ASP A 61 1.18 1.66 -1.84
C ASP A 61 0.81 1.75 -0.36
N GLY A 62 1.82 1.66 0.50
CA GLY A 62 1.65 1.71 1.94
C GLY A 62 1.32 3.10 2.47
N SER A 63 1.92 4.11 1.86
CA SER A 63 1.76 5.51 2.23
C SER A 63 2.42 6.42 1.19
N GLY A 64 1.64 7.11 0.42
CA GLY A 64 2.10 8.13 -0.52
C GLY A 64 2.16 9.52 0.11
N SER A 65 1.90 10.54 -0.69
CA SER A 65 1.86 11.93 -0.24
C SER A 65 0.66 12.20 0.66
N ILE A 66 0.81 13.17 1.55
CA ILE A 66 -0.31 13.72 2.32
C ILE A 66 -1.09 14.67 1.44
N PHE A 67 -2.39 14.53 1.41
CA PHE A 67 -3.30 15.48 0.77
C PHE A 67 -4.43 15.86 1.71
N LYS A 68 -5.02 17.03 1.44
CA LYS A 68 -6.17 17.51 2.20
C LYS A 68 -7.45 16.96 1.61
N PHE A 69 -8.18 16.24 2.41
CA PHE A 69 -9.49 15.70 2.06
C PHE A 69 -10.59 16.54 2.68
N ARG A 70 -11.62 16.86 1.90
CA ARG A 70 -12.84 17.53 2.37
C ARG A 70 -14.02 16.60 2.16
N PHE A 71 -14.87 16.45 3.17
CA PHE A 71 -16.04 15.57 3.11
C PHE A 71 -17.14 16.13 2.20
N SER A 72 -17.18 17.45 2.04
CA SER A 72 -18.06 18.12 1.07
C SER A 72 -17.44 19.41 0.57
N GLU A 73 -17.92 19.95 -0.55
CA GLU A 73 -17.48 21.27 -1.05
C GLU A 73 -17.81 22.43 -0.09
N ARG A 74 -18.74 22.21 0.84
CA ARG A 74 -19.19 23.20 1.83
C ARG A 74 -18.47 23.11 3.17
N ASP A 75 -17.68 22.03 3.37
CA ASP A 75 -16.94 21.86 4.62
C ASP A 75 -15.70 22.72 4.62
N GLU A 76 -15.59 23.59 5.62
CA GLU A 76 -14.34 24.30 5.92
C GLU A 76 -13.31 23.36 6.55
N ASP A 77 -13.79 22.29 7.17
CA ASP A 77 -12.96 21.28 7.81
C ASP A 77 -12.36 20.33 6.76
N SER A 78 -11.07 20.18 6.81
CA SER A 78 -10.32 19.20 6.01
C SER A 78 -9.47 18.34 6.90
N ILE A 79 -9.30 17.09 6.52
CA ILE A 79 -8.37 16.18 7.17
C ILE A 79 -7.17 15.91 6.27
N ASP A 80 -6.01 15.72 6.88
CA ASP A 80 -4.83 15.27 6.17
C ASP A 80 -4.86 13.74 6.09
N ALA A 81 -4.80 13.21 4.87
CA ALA A 81 -4.79 11.78 4.60
C ALA A 81 -3.60 11.40 3.72
N PHE A 82 -3.06 10.21 3.93
CA PHE A 82 -2.02 9.63 3.09
C PHE A 82 -2.66 8.93 1.88
N GLU A 83 -2.10 9.15 0.68
CA GLU A 83 -2.44 8.34 -0.48
C GLU A 83 -2.07 6.87 -0.23
N THR A 84 -2.98 5.96 -0.56
CA THR A 84 -2.76 4.52 -0.38
C THR A 84 -3.02 3.73 -1.65
N GLU A 85 -4.11 4.01 -2.36
CA GLU A 85 -4.46 3.39 -3.63
C GLU A 85 -4.93 4.50 -4.59
N SER A 86 -4.50 4.42 -5.85
CA SER A 86 -4.88 5.44 -6.86
C SER A 86 -4.98 4.82 -8.24
N ILE A 87 -5.94 5.31 -9.02
CA ILE A 87 -6.12 4.94 -10.42
C ILE A 87 -5.90 6.18 -11.28
N TYR A 88 -5.12 6.04 -12.32
CA TYR A 88 -4.85 7.08 -13.31
C TYR A 88 -5.26 6.60 -14.70
N LYS A 89 -5.83 7.51 -15.49
CA LYS A 89 -5.90 7.36 -16.93
C LYS A 89 -4.65 7.98 -17.56
N CYS A 90 -3.91 7.19 -18.33
CA CYS A 90 -2.60 7.56 -18.86
C CYS A 90 -2.59 7.58 -20.38
N SER A 91 -2.03 8.65 -20.93
CA SER A 91 -1.60 8.78 -22.30
C SER A 91 -0.29 9.56 -22.33
N TYR A 92 0.40 9.62 -23.51
CA TYR A 92 1.62 10.45 -23.62
C TYR A 92 1.34 11.94 -23.44
N ASP A 93 0.11 12.39 -23.72
CA ASP A 93 -0.28 13.79 -23.59
C ASP A 93 -0.70 14.16 -22.15
N GLU A 94 -1.29 13.22 -21.42
CA GLU A 94 -1.83 13.48 -20.08
C GLU A 94 -1.81 12.21 -19.20
N ILE A 95 -1.43 12.37 -17.95
CA ILE A 95 -1.60 11.38 -16.89
C ILE A 95 -2.48 12.01 -15.81
N LYS A 96 -3.71 11.53 -15.70
CA LYS A 96 -4.75 12.13 -14.87
C LYS A 96 -5.25 11.15 -13.82
N PRO A 97 -5.23 11.51 -12.51
CA PRO A 97 -5.88 10.71 -11.49
C PRO A 97 -7.40 10.72 -11.69
N VAL A 98 -8.01 9.53 -11.68
CA VAL A 98 -9.48 9.36 -11.77
C VAL A 98 -10.07 8.83 -10.47
N TYR A 99 -9.24 8.24 -9.61
CA TYR A 99 -9.66 7.70 -8.33
C TYR A 99 -8.51 7.71 -7.33
N LYS A 100 -8.79 8.03 -6.08
CA LYS A 100 -7.80 7.96 -4.98
C LYS A 100 -8.47 7.51 -3.69
N ILE A 101 -7.80 6.63 -2.97
CA ILE A 101 -8.09 6.30 -1.59
C ILE A 101 -7.07 6.99 -0.71
N GLY A 102 -7.55 7.67 0.31
CA GLY A 102 -6.74 8.25 1.37
C GLY A 102 -7.05 7.63 2.71
N ALA A 103 -6.05 7.50 3.55
CA ALA A 103 -6.21 6.96 4.88
C ALA A 103 -5.39 7.72 5.92
N ASN A 104 -5.88 7.70 7.15
CA ASN A 104 -5.23 8.31 8.31
C ASN A 104 -5.45 7.43 9.55
N ASN A 105 -4.59 7.59 10.57
CA ASN A 105 -4.75 6.95 11.87
C ASN A 105 -6.06 7.40 12.53
N GLY A 106 -6.89 6.43 12.93
CA GLY A 106 -8.16 6.69 13.61
C GLY A 106 -9.28 7.23 12.73
N ILE A 107 -9.07 7.39 11.43
CA ILE A 107 -10.06 7.80 10.46
C ILE A 107 -10.25 6.65 9.46
N PRO A 108 -11.50 6.30 9.08
CA PRO A 108 -11.76 5.32 8.04
C PRO A 108 -11.06 5.69 6.73
N THR A 109 -10.77 4.71 5.91
CA THR A 109 -10.29 4.94 4.55
C THR A 109 -11.30 5.77 3.77
N ILE A 110 -10.84 6.80 3.09
CA ILE A 110 -11.68 7.77 2.39
C ILE A 110 -11.36 7.71 0.90
N GLU A 111 -12.37 7.56 0.08
CA GLU A 111 -12.25 7.54 -1.39
C GLU A 111 -12.52 8.93 -1.98
N SER A 112 -11.74 9.34 -2.96
CA SER A 112 -11.90 10.58 -3.73
C SER A 112 -11.71 10.28 -5.24
N PRO A 113 -12.48 10.86 -6.15
CA PRO A 113 -13.36 12.03 -6.04
C PRO A 113 -14.81 11.74 -5.68
N ASN A 114 -15.23 10.48 -5.65
CA ASN A 114 -16.61 10.07 -5.37
C ASN A 114 -16.74 9.46 -3.97
N SER A 115 -16.16 10.11 -2.98
CA SER A 115 -16.01 9.74 -1.58
C SER A 115 -17.04 8.71 -1.07
N GLU A 116 -16.70 7.43 -1.18
CA GLU A 116 -17.27 6.41 -0.33
C GLU A 116 -16.32 6.20 0.85
N VAL A 117 -16.87 6.20 2.05
CA VAL A 117 -16.08 5.86 3.25
C VAL A 117 -15.90 4.35 3.23
N GLY A 118 -14.73 3.90 2.81
CA GLY A 118 -14.36 2.49 2.79
C GLY A 118 -13.87 1.98 4.14
N GLY A 119 -13.59 0.68 4.22
CA GLY A 119 -13.05 0.04 5.42
C GLY A 119 -11.75 0.67 5.92
N SER A 120 -11.45 0.45 7.18
CA SER A 120 -10.36 1.13 7.92
C SER A 120 -8.94 0.71 7.53
N VAL A 121 -8.76 -0.31 6.68
CA VAL A 121 -7.45 -0.87 6.34
C VAL A 121 -7.28 -0.96 4.83
N THR A 122 -6.14 -0.45 4.36
CA THR A 122 -5.76 -0.54 2.95
C THR A 122 -4.97 -1.80 2.66
N THR A 123 -4.81 -2.15 1.39
CA THR A 123 -4.17 -3.39 0.93
C THR A 123 -2.79 -3.59 1.53
N VAL A 124 -1.92 -2.59 1.43
CA VAL A 124 -0.55 -2.70 1.92
C VAL A 124 -0.50 -2.74 3.44
N LYS A 125 -1.37 -1.97 4.13
CA LYS A 125 -1.43 -2.00 5.60
C LYS A 125 -1.85 -3.36 6.14
N ALA A 126 -2.74 -4.07 5.47
CA ALA A 126 -3.05 -5.45 5.83
C ALA A 126 -1.82 -6.36 5.72
N TYR A 127 -1.06 -6.18 4.65
CA TYR A 127 0.17 -6.95 4.42
C TYR A 127 1.27 -6.61 5.44
N GLU A 128 1.45 -5.31 5.75
CA GLU A 128 2.37 -4.84 6.78
C GLU A 128 2.00 -5.42 8.16
N ALA A 129 0.71 -5.36 8.55
CA ALA A 129 0.24 -5.88 9.83
C ALA A 129 0.53 -7.37 10.01
N VAL A 130 0.26 -8.17 8.98
CA VAL A 130 0.56 -9.60 9.01
C VAL A 130 2.06 -9.86 9.05
N SER A 131 2.86 -9.10 8.28
CA SER A 131 4.32 -9.24 8.30
C SER A 131 4.92 -8.92 9.66
N GLU A 132 4.48 -7.84 10.29
CA GLU A 132 4.86 -7.49 11.67
C GLU A 132 4.43 -8.56 12.67
N TYR A 133 3.20 -9.03 12.58
CA TYR A 133 2.68 -10.07 13.45
C TYR A 133 3.46 -11.37 13.32
N LEU A 134 3.86 -11.72 12.09
CA LEU A 134 4.72 -12.87 11.80
C LEU A 134 6.19 -12.64 12.21
N GLY A 135 6.57 -11.47 12.72
CA GLY A 135 7.92 -11.15 13.19
C GLY A 135 8.92 -10.81 12.08
N PHE A 136 8.45 -10.56 10.86
CA PHE A 136 9.34 -10.18 9.76
C PHE A 136 9.64 -8.68 9.66
N GLY A 137 8.88 -7.84 10.36
CA GLY A 137 8.92 -6.39 10.18
C GLY A 137 8.14 -5.92 8.94
N PHE A 138 7.63 -4.69 9.00
CA PHE A 138 6.69 -4.16 7.99
C PHE A 138 7.31 -4.03 6.59
N ILE A 139 8.62 -3.77 6.48
CA ILE A 139 9.32 -3.67 5.19
C ILE A 139 9.75 -5.04 4.61
N GLU A 140 9.55 -6.11 5.34
CA GLU A 140 9.96 -7.47 4.94
C GLU A 140 8.78 -8.29 4.38
N ALA A 141 7.80 -7.63 3.79
CA ALA A 141 6.60 -8.25 3.18
C ALA A 141 6.92 -9.40 2.21
N GLY A 142 8.06 -9.35 1.53
CA GLY A 142 8.54 -10.44 0.68
C GLY A 142 8.73 -11.77 1.40
N LYS A 143 9.00 -11.78 2.71
CA LYS A 143 9.08 -13.00 3.51
C LYS A 143 7.69 -13.59 3.77
N THR A 144 6.71 -12.74 4.05
CA THR A 144 5.30 -13.14 4.17
C THR A 144 4.79 -13.72 2.86
N MET A 145 5.09 -13.08 1.73
CA MET A 145 4.78 -13.58 0.38
C MET A 145 5.41 -14.96 0.14
N GLY A 146 6.69 -15.15 0.53
CA GLY A 146 7.38 -16.44 0.40
C GLY A 146 6.83 -17.53 1.33
N LEU A 147 6.20 -17.16 2.45
CA LEU A 147 5.58 -18.10 3.39
C LEU A 147 4.17 -18.52 2.93
N ALA A 148 3.44 -17.67 2.24
CA ALA A 148 2.05 -17.88 1.85
C ALA A 148 1.79 -19.22 1.13
N PRO A 149 2.62 -19.69 0.17
CA PRO A 149 2.39 -20.96 -0.51
C PRO A 149 2.39 -22.21 0.38
N TYR A 150 2.93 -22.09 1.59
CA TYR A 150 2.96 -23.19 2.58
C TYR A 150 1.73 -23.23 3.49
N GLY A 151 0.85 -22.22 3.37
CA GLY A 151 -0.40 -22.13 4.10
C GLY A 151 -1.59 -22.71 3.34
N ARG A 152 -2.74 -22.67 3.99
CA ARG A 152 -4.03 -23.12 3.46
C ARG A 152 -5.17 -22.36 4.13
N PRO A 153 -6.40 -22.42 3.57
CA PRO A 153 -7.58 -21.83 4.23
C PRO A 153 -7.75 -22.34 5.66
N ASP A 154 -7.95 -21.43 6.58
CA ASP A 154 -8.22 -21.74 7.98
C ASP A 154 -9.43 -20.92 8.48
N LYS A 155 -10.54 -21.60 8.76
CA LYS A 155 -11.79 -20.97 9.22
C LYS A 155 -11.67 -20.22 10.55
N ASN A 156 -10.60 -20.46 11.30
CA ASN A 156 -10.37 -19.77 12.56
C ASN A 156 -9.68 -18.41 12.35
N ILE A 157 -9.12 -18.15 11.17
CA ILE A 157 -8.56 -16.84 10.82
C ILE A 157 -9.69 -15.97 10.27
N PRO A 158 -10.06 -14.87 10.96
CA PRO A 158 -11.11 -13.98 10.48
C PRO A 158 -10.68 -13.28 9.19
N ASN A 159 -11.64 -12.70 8.47
CA ASN A 159 -11.33 -11.83 7.34
C ASN A 159 -10.53 -10.63 7.84
N LEU A 160 -9.50 -10.27 7.08
CA LEU A 160 -8.58 -9.18 7.42
C LEU A 160 -9.16 -7.83 6.99
N PHE A 161 -9.92 -7.83 5.89
CA PHE A 161 -10.67 -6.67 5.44
C PHE A 161 -12.08 -6.72 6.00
N TYR A 162 -12.48 -5.61 6.58
CA TYR A 162 -13.81 -5.45 7.14
C TYR A 162 -14.76 -4.99 6.05
N GLU A 163 -15.76 -5.80 5.77
CA GLU A 163 -16.96 -5.34 5.09
C GLU A 163 -17.92 -4.85 6.18
N ASP A 164 -18.29 -3.58 6.13
CA ASP A 164 -19.26 -3.02 7.09
C ASP A 164 -20.60 -3.72 6.94
N SER A 165 -20.75 -4.82 7.66
CA SER A 165 -22.00 -5.56 7.72
C SER A 165 -23.04 -4.91 8.64
N GLY A 166 -22.75 -3.74 9.19
CA GLY A 166 -23.60 -3.05 10.17
C GLY A 166 -23.70 -3.76 11.52
N LYS A 167 -22.91 -4.79 11.77
CA LYS A 167 -22.95 -5.62 13.00
C LYS A 167 -21.89 -5.27 14.04
N GLY A 168 -21.12 -4.20 13.84
CA GLY A 168 -20.14 -3.73 14.82
C GLY A 168 -18.95 -4.68 15.02
N ASP A 169 -18.63 -5.51 14.03
CA ASP A 169 -17.46 -6.36 14.04
C ASP A 169 -16.19 -5.50 14.07
N LYS A 170 -15.24 -5.86 14.92
CA LYS A 170 -14.03 -5.08 15.11
C LYS A 170 -13.02 -5.38 14.01
N ASN A 171 -12.39 -4.35 13.47
CA ASN A 171 -11.22 -4.54 12.63
C ASN A 171 -10.16 -5.38 13.36
N VAL A 172 -9.70 -6.40 12.67
CA VAL A 172 -8.59 -7.24 13.11
C VAL A 172 -7.27 -6.50 13.01
N LEU A 173 -7.21 -5.51 12.11
CA LEU A 173 -6.02 -4.78 11.75
C LEU A 173 -6.13 -3.32 12.18
N ILE A 174 -5.06 -2.83 12.79
CA ILE A 174 -4.93 -1.43 13.24
C ILE A 174 -3.82 -0.79 12.41
N PRO A 175 -4.13 0.08 11.42
CA PRO A 175 -3.12 0.75 10.61
C PRO A 175 -2.39 1.82 11.42
N HIS A 176 -1.14 2.02 11.10
CA HIS A 176 -0.30 3.10 11.62
C HIS A 176 0.39 3.81 10.45
N TYR A 177 0.02 5.06 10.20
CA TYR A 177 0.59 5.85 9.11
C TYR A 177 1.71 6.77 9.62
N PRO A 178 2.76 6.99 8.83
CA PRO A 178 2.96 6.53 7.46
C PRO A 178 3.41 5.06 7.33
N ALA A 179 3.97 4.44 8.36
CA ALA A 179 4.52 3.10 8.25
C ALA A 179 4.07 2.20 9.40
N GLY A 180 3.83 0.93 9.05
CA GLY A 180 3.43 -0.09 10.00
C GLY A 180 1.92 -0.28 10.11
N ALA A 181 1.55 -1.40 10.70
CA ALA A 181 0.20 -1.75 11.11
C ALA A 181 0.28 -2.90 12.12
N PHE A 182 -0.76 -3.11 12.89
CA PHE A 182 -0.80 -4.14 13.92
C PHE A 182 -2.02 -5.03 13.77
N ILE A 183 -1.89 -6.28 14.20
CA ILE A 183 -3.02 -7.17 14.40
C ILE A 183 -3.54 -6.99 15.83
N ASP A 184 -4.86 -6.86 16.01
CA ASP A 184 -5.48 -6.90 17.33
C ASP A 184 -5.39 -8.31 17.89
N GLU A 185 -4.41 -8.54 18.75
CA GLU A 185 -4.16 -9.85 19.38
C GLU A 185 -5.34 -10.37 20.21
N LYS A 186 -6.27 -9.50 20.62
CA LYS A 186 -7.50 -9.94 21.33
C LYS A 186 -8.49 -10.62 20.39
N THR A 187 -8.51 -10.17 19.14
CA THR A 187 -9.37 -10.73 18.10
C THR A 187 -8.83 -12.05 17.55
N ILE A 188 -7.49 -12.19 17.47
CA ILE A 188 -6.84 -13.44 17.02
C ILE A 188 -6.00 -14.08 18.13
N SER A 189 -6.60 -14.20 19.30
CA SER A 189 -5.93 -14.70 20.53
C SER A 189 -5.35 -16.12 20.42
N TYR A 190 -5.81 -16.93 19.47
CA TYR A 190 -5.28 -18.27 19.20
C TYR A 190 -3.96 -18.27 18.39
N LEU A 191 -3.64 -17.16 17.72
CA LEU A 191 -2.37 -16.96 17.03
C LEU A 191 -1.32 -16.35 17.97
N ARG A 192 -1.20 -16.87 19.19
CA ARG A 192 -0.21 -16.36 20.13
C ARG A 192 1.18 -16.41 19.51
N ARG A 193 1.89 -15.28 19.55
CA ARG A 193 3.30 -15.24 19.20
C ARG A 193 4.04 -16.21 20.13
N PRO A 194 4.78 -17.19 19.61
CA PRO A 194 5.65 -18.02 20.44
C PRO A 194 6.67 -17.16 21.17
N GLU A 195 7.06 -17.54 22.36
CA GLU A 195 8.15 -16.89 23.08
C GLU A 195 9.42 -16.92 22.22
N GLY A 196 10.07 -15.77 22.02
CA GLY A 196 11.21 -15.64 21.11
C GLY A 196 10.86 -15.52 19.60
N PHE A 197 9.63 -15.21 19.27
CA PHE A 197 9.09 -15.13 17.91
C PHE A 197 9.87 -14.19 16.95
N GLN A 198 10.49 -13.14 17.43
CA GLN A 198 11.27 -12.20 16.63
C GLN A 198 12.45 -12.84 15.86
N ASN A 199 12.82 -14.07 16.20
CA ASN A 199 13.92 -14.80 15.57
C ASN A 199 13.50 -16.12 14.91
N TRP A 200 12.21 -16.46 14.88
CA TRP A 200 11.73 -17.75 14.36
C TRP A 200 12.02 -17.95 12.89
N HIS A 201 12.07 -16.88 12.09
CA HIS A 201 12.42 -16.92 10.67
C HIS A 201 13.87 -17.43 10.40
N ARG A 202 14.70 -17.54 11.44
CA ARG A 202 16.03 -18.16 11.38
C ARG A 202 16.01 -19.66 11.65
N ASP A 203 14.87 -20.17 12.11
CA ASP A 203 14.68 -21.57 12.44
C ASP A 203 13.31 -22.05 11.91
N ALA A 204 13.35 -22.62 10.71
CA ALA A 204 12.14 -23.06 9.99
C ALA A 204 11.31 -24.09 10.79
N SER A 205 11.93 -24.79 11.76
CA SER A 205 11.21 -25.75 12.62
C SER A 205 10.20 -25.08 13.57
N LYS A 206 10.32 -23.77 13.79
CA LYS A 206 9.44 -22.99 14.66
C LYS A 206 8.26 -22.37 13.91
N VAL A 207 8.21 -22.47 12.59
CA VAL A 207 7.11 -21.95 11.78
C VAL A 207 5.87 -22.82 11.97
N THR A 208 4.85 -22.27 12.62
CA THR A 208 3.59 -22.99 12.85
C THR A 208 2.70 -23.00 11.61
N ASP A 209 1.79 -23.97 11.53
CA ASP A 209 0.77 -23.99 10.46
C ASP A 209 -0.15 -22.76 10.55
N ALA A 210 -0.45 -22.27 11.74
CA ALA A 210 -1.21 -21.04 11.92
C ALA A 210 -0.51 -19.81 11.28
N ALA A 211 0.83 -19.70 11.42
CA ALA A 211 1.60 -18.64 10.78
C ALA A 211 1.57 -18.73 9.25
N LYS A 212 1.72 -19.95 8.72
CA LYS A 212 1.60 -20.20 7.25
C LYS A 212 0.20 -19.87 6.75
N ASN A 213 -0.84 -20.29 7.49
CA ASN A 213 -2.23 -20.04 7.12
C ASN A 213 -2.57 -18.54 7.16
N LEU A 214 -2.02 -17.79 8.10
CA LEU A 214 -2.18 -16.33 8.15
C LEU A 214 -1.48 -15.64 6.96
N ALA A 215 -0.28 -16.08 6.61
CA ALA A 215 0.42 -15.59 5.43
C ALA A 215 -0.36 -15.90 4.14
N TRP A 216 -0.92 -17.11 4.04
CA TRP A 216 -1.81 -17.49 2.94
C TRP A 216 -3.05 -16.58 2.90
N LYS A 217 -3.68 -16.33 4.04
CA LYS A 217 -4.90 -15.52 4.14
C LYS A 217 -4.67 -14.09 3.63
N VAL A 218 -3.62 -13.41 4.08
CA VAL A 218 -3.32 -12.05 3.62
C VAL A 218 -2.97 -12.01 2.14
N GLN A 219 -2.26 -13.02 1.63
CA GLN A 219 -1.96 -13.11 0.20
C GLN A 219 -3.24 -13.21 -0.62
N GLN A 220 -4.17 -14.08 -0.23
CA GLN A 220 -5.44 -14.27 -0.96
C GLN A 220 -6.32 -13.04 -0.90
N GLU A 221 -6.59 -12.50 0.28
CA GLU A 221 -7.49 -11.35 0.41
C GLU A 221 -6.93 -10.08 -0.27
N THR A 222 -5.63 -9.88 -0.22
CA THR A 222 -5.04 -8.73 -0.92
C THR A 222 -5.02 -8.91 -2.43
N GLN A 223 -4.84 -10.12 -2.94
CA GLN A 223 -4.98 -10.41 -4.38
C GLN A 223 -6.39 -10.13 -4.87
N GLU A 224 -7.41 -10.64 -4.16
CA GLU A 224 -8.82 -10.42 -4.49
C GLU A 224 -9.12 -8.91 -4.52
N ARG A 225 -8.74 -8.19 -3.47
CA ARG A 225 -8.95 -6.74 -3.39
C ARG A 225 -8.26 -5.96 -4.52
N VAL A 226 -7.04 -6.32 -4.88
CA VAL A 226 -6.35 -5.66 -6.01
C VAL A 226 -6.95 -6.08 -7.34
N GLY A 227 -7.48 -7.29 -7.46
CA GLY A 227 -8.29 -7.72 -8.60
C GLY A 227 -9.51 -6.81 -8.80
N ASP A 228 -10.27 -6.55 -7.73
CA ASP A 228 -11.40 -5.61 -7.76
C ASP A 228 -10.98 -4.20 -8.17
N LEU A 229 -9.83 -3.73 -7.72
CA LEU A 229 -9.27 -2.44 -8.11
C LEU A 229 -8.84 -2.40 -9.58
N ILE A 230 -8.36 -3.51 -10.14
CA ILE A 230 -8.05 -3.64 -11.57
C ILE A 230 -9.35 -3.55 -12.39
N GLU A 231 -10.40 -4.30 -12.02
CA GLU A 231 -11.71 -4.21 -12.67
C GLU A 231 -12.25 -2.76 -12.60
N LYS A 232 -12.19 -2.14 -11.43
CA LYS A 232 -12.56 -0.73 -11.25
C LYS A 232 -11.74 0.21 -12.14
N ALA A 233 -10.43 -0.06 -12.31
CA ALA A 233 -9.57 0.76 -13.18
C ALA A 233 -10.01 0.65 -14.65
N VAL A 234 -10.33 -0.54 -15.13
CA VAL A 234 -10.89 -0.76 -16.47
C VAL A 234 -12.20 0.02 -16.64
N ASP A 235 -13.13 -0.15 -15.72
CA ASP A 235 -14.44 0.47 -15.78
C ASP A 235 -14.37 2.00 -15.77
N MET A 236 -13.50 2.59 -14.95
CA MET A 236 -13.39 4.05 -14.82
C MET A 236 -12.63 4.71 -15.96
N THR A 237 -11.67 4.01 -16.55
CA THR A 237 -10.80 4.60 -17.58
C THR A 237 -11.18 4.18 -18.99
N GLY A 238 -11.81 3.02 -19.14
CA GLY A 238 -12.06 2.40 -20.44
C GLY A 238 -10.79 1.85 -21.11
N GLU A 239 -9.68 1.73 -20.36
CA GLU A 239 -8.42 1.23 -20.88
C GLU A 239 -8.32 -0.29 -20.68
N GLU A 240 -7.82 -1.00 -21.66
CA GLU A 240 -7.58 -2.45 -21.60
C GLU A 240 -6.16 -2.79 -21.12
N ASN A 241 -5.23 -1.84 -21.25
CA ASN A 241 -3.86 -1.99 -20.76
C ASN A 241 -3.78 -1.49 -19.34
N ILE A 242 -3.26 -2.34 -18.44
CA ILE A 242 -3.09 -2.00 -17.02
C ILE A 242 -1.62 -2.04 -16.67
N VAL A 243 -1.14 -0.99 -15.97
CA VAL A 243 0.17 -0.98 -15.33
C VAL A 243 -0.01 -0.86 -13.82
N ILE A 244 0.71 -1.67 -13.05
CA ILE A 244 0.63 -1.70 -11.59
C ILE A 244 1.95 -1.21 -11.01
N SER A 245 1.89 -0.32 -10.01
CA SER A 245 3.05 0.19 -9.29
C SER A 245 2.72 0.44 -7.80
N GLY A 246 3.71 0.92 -7.05
CA GLY A 246 3.65 1.02 -5.59
C GLY A 246 4.27 -0.19 -4.93
N GLY A 247 4.32 -0.19 -3.60
CA GLY A 247 4.94 -1.27 -2.83
C GLY A 247 4.32 -2.64 -3.08
N TYR A 248 3.00 -2.70 -3.27
CA TYR A 248 2.31 -3.95 -3.59
C TYR A 248 2.63 -4.48 -4.99
N GLY A 249 2.96 -3.61 -5.94
CA GLY A 249 3.39 -3.99 -7.30
C GLY A 249 4.63 -4.90 -7.32
N LEU A 250 5.35 -5.00 -6.21
CA LEU A 250 6.47 -5.93 -6.03
C LEU A 250 6.02 -7.36 -5.64
N ASN A 251 4.73 -7.59 -5.40
CA ASN A 251 4.20 -8.91 -5.08
C ASN A 251 4.07 -9.76 -6.35
N CYS A 252 5.15 -10.48 -6.68
CA CYS A 252 5.21 -11.28 -7.89
C CYS A 252 4.19 -12.45 -7.92
N VAL A 253 3.72 -12.91 -6.75
CA VAL A 253 2.67 -13.95 -6.66
C VAL A 253 1.33 -13.36 -7.07
N ALA A 254 1.00 -12.17 -6.59
CA ALA A 254 -0.21 -11.44 -6.98
C ALA A 254 -0.17 -11.05 -8.46
N ASN A 255 0.97 -10.54 -8.94
CA ASN A 255 1.12 -10.16 -10.36
C ASN A 255 0.94 -11.35 -11.31
N TYR A 256 1.26 -12.56 -10.87
CA TYR A 256 0.99 -13.78 -11.65
C TYR A 256 -0.49 -14.18 -11.62
N TYR A 257 -1.20 -13.82 -10.57
CA TYR A 257 -2.63 -14.10 -10.41
C TYR A 257 -3.49 -13.23 -11.35
N PHE A 258 -3.10 -11.96 -11.53
CA PHE A 258 -3.78 -11.00 -12.42
C PHE A 258 -3.50 -11.27 -13.89
#